data_3ce6bb6f75f8d6c8f31719a62f3463ad
#
_entry.id   3ce6bb6f75f8d6c8f31719a62f3463ad
#
_cell.length_a   1.000
_cell.length_b   1.000
_cell.length_c   1.000
_cell.angle_alpha   90.00
_cell.angle_beta   90.00
_cell.angle_gamma   90.00
#
_symmetry.space_group_name_H-M   'P 1'
#
loop_
_entity.id
_entity.type
_entity.pdbx_description
1 polymer ?
#
loop_
_entity_poly.entity_id
_entity_poly.type
_entity_poly.pdbx_seq_one_letter_code
_entity_poly.pdbx_strand_id
1 'polypeptide(L)'
;MMQTGRFPEPGQPFDDAPFRRLNYGFAYEWVENAGNLDALLAHLDALRAADPSHCYLSTLDDTAQCSYTSGHAGHDVRLAFDAPDGMDWEDPLQLAAWEQDGLQFRVQQLANPDMVQTWASVCGTLWASPDTVSGLLAANREPDQLLDEVIYIQRLPVSVEDAMIAGQPNGYFGDDWDTFQNHAIIGHLATQWGYRFFGMGAAWMGFVRATPLSSEQAAQLVAELRDLYATDKDEDVLQHPAWPALAQLLTTRRTLLLGYTENMADWADEAA
;
A
#
# COMPACT_ATOMS: atom_id res chain seq x y z
N MET A 1 -11.80 -12.31 -17.70
CA MET A 1 -10.43 -12.84 -17.88
C MET A 1 -9.50 -11.66 -17.67
N MET A 2 -8.51 -11.80 -16.81
CA MET A 2 -7.52 -10.75 -16.54
C MET A 2 -6.85 -10.33 -17.85
N GLN A 3 -6.81 -9.02 -18.10
CA GLN A 3 -6.11 -8.41 -19.22
C GLN A 3 -4.97 -7.55 -18.66
N THR A 4 -3.84 -7.56 -19.33
CA THR A 4 -2.68 -6.76 -18.92
C THR A 4 -2.13 -6.02 -20.14
N GLY A 5 -1.57 -4.84 -19.89
CA GLY A 5 -0.85 -4.07 -20.89
C GLY A 5 0.21 -3.21 -20.22
N ARG A 6 1.15 -2.73 -21.03
CA ARG A 6 2.29 -1.98 -20.52
C ARG A 6 2.16 -0.50 -20.81
N PHE A 7 2.57 0.32 -19.85
CA PHE A 7 2.80 1.72 -20.11
C PHE A 7 4.08 1.89 -20.94
N PRO A 8 4.11 2.89 -21.83
CA PRO A 8 5.33 3.21 -22.57
C PRO A 8 6.50 3.50 -21.64
N GLU A 9 7.69 3.06 -22.03
CA GLU A 9 8.92 3.45 -21.33
C GLU A 9 9.14 4.96 -21.41
N PRO A 10 9.87 5.58 -20.47
CA PRO A 10 10.19 7.00 -20.52
C PRO A 10 10.78 7.39 -21.87
N GLY A 11 10.26 8.45 -22.46
CA GLY A 11 10.69 8.94 -23.80
C GLY A 11 9.93 8.35 -24.98
N GLN A 12 9.00 7.41 -24.75
CA GLN A 12 8.12 6.88 -25.80
C GLN A 12 6.78 7.61 -25.84
N PRO A 13 6.14 7.73 -27.03
CA PRO A 13 4.82 8.34 -27.14
C PRO A 13 3.76 7.60 -26.32
N PHE A 14 2.84 8.35 -25.72
CA PHE A 14 1.75 7.85 -24.88
C PHE A 14 0.49 7.44 -25.67
N ASP A 15 0.50 7.60 -27.00
CA ASP A 15 -0.69 7.68 -27.83
C ASP A 15 -1.51 6.36 -27.90
N ASP A 16 -0.90 5.23 -27.55
CA ASP A 16 -1.52 3.90 -27.69
C ASP A 16 -1.90 3.25 -26.33
N ALA A 17 -1.65 3.89 -25.19
CA ALA A 17 -2.01 3.32 -23.91
C ALA A 17 -3.51 3.56 -23.62
N PRO A 18 -4.32 2.51 -23.35
CA PRO A 18 -5.75 2.66 -23.13
C PRO A 18 -6.09 3.42 -21.84
N PHE A 19 -5.15 3.47 -20.88
CA PHE A 19 -5.30 4.19 -19.63
C PHE A 19 -4.22 5.28 -19.52
N ARG A 20 -4.60 6.43 -18.96
CA ARG A 20 -3.63 7.48 -18.68
C ARG A 20 -2.70 7.02 -17.55
N ARG A 21 -1.41 7.24 -17.72
CA ARG A 21 -0.46 7.23 -16.62
C ARG A 21 -0.88 8.30 -15.61
N LEU A 22 -1.37 7.87 -14.47
CA LEU A 22 -1.69 8.77 -13.35
C LEU A 22 -0.37 9.33 -12.76
N ASN A 23 -0.43 9.92 -11.56
CA ASN A 23 0.74 10.53 -10.90
C ASN A 23 1.81 9.52 -10.43
N TYR A 24 1.86 8.34 -11.02
CA TYR A 24 2.83 7.32 -10.68
C TYR A 24 3.96 7.29 -11.70
N GLY A 25 5.08 7.93 -11.38
CA GLY A 25 6.27 8.00 -12.23
C GLY A 25 6.80 6.64 -12.66
N PHE A 26 6.56 5.61 -11.83
CA PHE A 26 7.04 4.25 -12.05
C PHE A 26 5.95 3.28 -12.53
N ALA A 27 4.81 3.80 -13.01
CA ALA A 27 3.76 2.96 -13.60
C ALA A 27 4.34 2.15 -14.77
N TYR A 28 4.26 0.83 -14.67
CA TYR A 28 4.88 -0.10 -15.60
C TYR A 28 3.86 -0.90 -16.39
N GLU A 29 2.84 -1.38 -15.69
CA GLU A 29 1.80 -2.22 -16.26
C GLU A 29 0.44 -1.85 -15.68
N TRP A 30 -0.61 -2.00 -16.47
CA TRP A 30 -1.97 -1.96 -15.99
C TRP A 30 -2.60 -3.35 -16.08
N VAL A 31 -3.50 -3.64 -15.15
CA VAL A 31 -4.26 -4.89 -15.07
C VAL A 31 -5.74 -4.53 -15.02
N GLU A 32 -6.51 -5.02 -15.96
CA GLU A 32 -7.96 -4.90 -16.01
C GLU A 32 -8.60 -6.24 -15.67
N ASN A 33 -9.65 -6.22 -14.84
CA ASN A 33 -10.36 -7.41 -14.42
C ASN A 33 -9.40 -8.47 -13.82
N ALA A 34 -8.69 -8.11 -12.77
CA ALA A 34 -7.74 -9.01 -12.07
C ALA A 34 -8.39 -10.35 -11.65
N GLY A 35 -9.71 -10.35 -11.47
CA GLY A 35 -10.52 -11.51 -11.17
C GLY A 35 -10.54 -11.86 -9.68
N ASN A 36 -9.38 -11.97 -9.06
CA ASN A 36 -9.22 -12.16 -7.62
C ASN A 36 -7.80 -11.81 -7.17
N LEU A 37 -7.64 -11.64 -5.86
CA LEU A 37 -6.36 -11.27 -5.26
C LEU A 37 -5.26 -12.32 -5.51
N ASP A 38 -5.58 -13.61 -5.49
CA ASP A 38 -4.57 -14.67 -5.74
C ASP A 38 -4.03 -14.59 -7.18
N ALA A 39 -4.85 -14.25 -8.17
CA ALA A 39 -4.40 -14.05 -9.55
C ALA A 39 -3.47 -12.84 -9.68
N LEU A 40 -3.81 -11.72 -9.01
CA LEU A 40 -2.93 -10.54 -8.95
C LEU A 40 -1.59 -10.87 -8.29
N LEU A 41 -1.60 -11.56 -7.16
CA LEU A 41 -0.37 -11.97 -6.46
C LEU A 41 0.49 -12.91 -7.30
N ALA A 42 -0.13 -13.87 -7.99
CA ALA A 42 0.61 -14.77 -8.90
C ALA A 42 1.24 -13.98 -10.06
N HIS A 43 0.57 -12.96 -10.57
CA HIS A 43 1.11 -12.08 -11.62
C HIS A 43 2.29 -11.25 -11.09
N LEU A 44 2.17 -10.64 -9.92
CA LEU A 44 3.27 -9.90 -9.27
C LEU A 44 4.48 -10.81 -9.01
N ASP A 45 4.26 -12.05 -8.54
CA ASP A 45 5.33 -13.01 -8.33
C ASP A 45 6.02 -13.41 -9.64
N ALA A 46 5.28 -13.51 -10.76
CA ALA A 46 5.85 -13.75 -12.07
C ALA A 46 6.71 -12.57 -12.56
N LEU A 47 6.26 -11.33 -12.36
CA LEU A 47 7.04 -10.13 -12.71
C LEU A 47 8.34 -10.07 -11.91
N ARG A 48 8.31 -10.36 -10.62
CA ARG A 48 9.49 -10.38 -9.75
C ARG A 48 10.48 -11.48 -10.12
N ALA A 49 9.97 -12.65 -10.50
CA ALA A 49 10.81 -13.74 -10.97
C ALA A 49 11.50 -13.43 -12.30
N ALA A 50 10.82 -12.67 -13.18
CA ALA A 50 11.36 -12.25 -14.47
C ALA A 50 12.39 -11.12 -14.35
N ASP A 51 12.22 -10.21 -13.40
CA ASP A 51 13.14 -9.09 -13.14
C ASP A 51 13.34 -8.89 -11.62
N PRO A 52 14.27 -9.62 -11.02
CA PRO A 52 14.56 -9.54 -9.58
C PRO A 52 15.33 -8.27 -9.16
N SER A 53 15.71 -7.42 -10.12
CA SER A 53 16.40 -6.15 -9.82
C SER A 53 15.45 -5.02 -9.42
N HIS A 54 14.13 -5.23 -9.55
CA HIS A 54 13.10 -4.27 -9.19
C HIS A 54 12.10 -4.88 -8.21
N CYS A 55 11.47 -3.99 -7.44
CA CYS A 55 10.29 -4.34 -6.64
C CYS A 55 9.01 -3.92 -7.37
N TYR A 56 7.93 -4.66 -7.16
CA TYR A 56 6.64 -4.45 -7.83
C TYR A 56 5.55 -4.17 -6.80
N LEU A 57 4.90 -2.99 -6.93
CA LEU A 57 3.82 -2.53 -6.06
C LEU A 57 2.56 -2.33 -6.91
N SER A 58 1.44 -2.91 -6.48
CA SER A 58 0.15 -2.70 -7.13
C SER A 58 -0.66 -1.61 -6.43
N THR A 59 -1.55 -0.93 -7.15
CA THR A 59 -2.72 -0.30 -6.52
C THR A 59 -3.70 -1.37 -6.07
N LEU A 60 -4.65 -1.04 -5.21
CA LEU A 60 -5.69 -1.94 -4.69
C LEU A 60 -7.07 -1.36 -4.96
N ASP A 61 -7.67 -0.70 -3.96
CA ASP A 61 -8.93 0.00 -4.03
C ASP A 61 -8.74 1.40 -4.65
N ASP A 62 -9.76 1.88 -5.35
CA ASP A 62 -9.86 3.21 -5.96
C ASP A 62 -8.53 3.78 -6.47
N THR A 63 -8.06 3.25 -7.58
CA THR A 63 -6.78 3.63 -8.21
C THR A 63 -6.72 5.15 -8.51
N ALA A 64 -7.84 5.79 -8.82
CA ALA A 64 -7.89 7.22 -9.10
C ALA A 64 -7.69 8.05 -7.83
N GLN A 65 -8.42 7.73 -6.75
CA GLN A 65 -8.26 8.39 -5.46
C GLN A 65 -6.87 8.11 -4.86
N CYS A 66 -6.41 6.87 -4.93
CA CYS A 66 -5.07 6.49 -4.49
C CYS A 66 -3.98 7.32 -5.20
N SER A 67 -4.11 7.53 -6.51
CA SER A 67 -3.18 8.39 -7.27
C SER A 67 -3.24 9.84 -6.83
N TYR A 68 -4.45 10.36 -6.59
CA TYR A 68 -4.65 11.73 -6.13
C TYR A 68 -4.00 11.95 -4.76
N THR A 69 -4.32 11.12 -3.79
CA THR A 69 -3.77 11.22 -2.42
C THR A 69 -2.27 10.97 -2.37
N SER A 70 -1.76 10.04 -3.19
CA SER A 70 -0.31 9.79 -3.33
C SER A 70 0.43 11.02 -3.87
N GLY A 71 -0.13 11.70 -4.89
CA GLY A 71 0.44 12.95 -5.40
C GLY A 71 0.54 14.02 -4.31
N HIS A 72 -0.50 14.17 -3.50
CA HIS A 72 -0.52 15.12 -2.40
C HIS A 72 0.41 14.73 -1.24
N ALA A 73 0.44 13.46 -0.84
CA ALA A 73 1.35 12.97 0.19
C ALA A 73 2.83 13.16 -0.22
N GLY A 74 3.14 13.03 -1.52
CA GLY A 74 4.47 13.30 -2.06
C GLY A 74 4.92 14.77 -1.95
N HIS A 75 3.98 15.71 -1.73
CA HIS A 75 4.28 17.13 -1.47
C HIS A 75 4.44 17.46 0.03
N ASP A 76 4.36 16.47 0.93
CA ASP A 76 4.76 16.67 2.33
C ASP A 76 6.21 17.21 2.36
N VAL A 77 6.44 18.25 3.17
CA VAL A 77 7.74 18.93 3.28
C VAL A 77 8.90 17.97 3.54
N ARG A 78 8.64 16.83 4.16
CA ARG A 78 9.62 15.78 4.45
C ARG A 78 9.94 14.90 3.23
N LEU A 79 9.05 14.85 2.24
CA LEU A 79 9.12 13.97 1.07
C LEU A 79 9.24 14.75 -0.25
N ALA A 80 8.94 16.04 -0.23
CA ALA A 80 9.00 16.90 -1.40
C ALA A 80 10.43 16.99 -1.93
N PHE A 81 10.57 16.78 -3.24
CA PHE A 81 11.85 16.88 -3.95
C PHE A 81 11.71 17.93 -5.04
N ASP A 82 12.43 19.03 -4.88
CA ASP A 82 12.35 20.16 -5.79
C ASP A 82 12.93 19.82 -7.17
N ALA A 83 12.25 20.28 -8.21
CA ALA A 83 12.76 20.14 -9.55
C ALA A 83 13.97 21.11 -9.77
N PRO A 84 14.96 20.70 -10.56
CA PRO A 84 16.07 21.58 -10.92
C PRO A 84 15.60 22.84 -11.65
N ASP A 85 16.29 23.95 -11.42
CA ASP A 85 16.04 25.19 -12.14
C ASP A 85 16.14 24.98 -13.67
N GLY A 86 15.10 25.39 -14.38
CA GLY A 86 15.05 25.28 -15.84
C GLY A 86 14.74 23.91 -16.40
N MET A 87 14.24 22.99 -15.56
CA MET A 87 13.75 21.68 -16.00
C MET A 87 12.66 21.84 -17.07
N ASP A 88 12.80 21.12 -18.17
CA ASP A 88 11.76 21.03 -19.19
C ASP A 88 10.79 19.89 -18.83
N TRP A 89 9.57 20.27 -18.41
CA TRP A 89 8.52 19.34 -18.02
C TRP A 89 7.91 18.56 -19.19
N GLU A 90 8.16 18.99 -20.43
CA GLU A 90 7.73 18.29 -21.64
C GLU A 90 8.80 17.30 -22.13
N ASP A 91 10.03 17.37 -21.61
CA ASP A 91 11.08 16.40 -21.90
C ASP A 91 10.92 15.15 -21.02
N PRO A 92 10.50 14.00 -21.59
CA PRO A 92 10.23 12.81 -20.83
C PRO A 92 11.49 12.19 -20.19
N LEU A 93 12.68 12.48 -20.71
CA LEU A 93 13.93 11.99 -20.12
C LEU A 93 14.33 12.82 -18.88
N GLN A 94 14.14 14.14 -18.93
CA GLN A 94 14.35 14.98 -17.75
C GLN A 94 13.34 14.64 -16.64
N LEU A 95 12.07 14.44 -17.02
CA LEU A 95 11.03 14.03 -16.08
C LEU A 95 11.37 12.69 -15.42
N ALA A 96 11.77 11.68 -16.18
CA ALA A 96 12.14 10.39 -15.66
C ALA A 96 13.37 10.44 -14.73
N ALA A 97 14.36 11.25 -15.05
CA ALA A 97 15.53 11.45 -14.20
C ALA A 97 15.13 12.11 -12.87
N TRP A 98 14.31 13.17 -12.91
CA TRP A 98 13.80 13.83 -11.71
C TRP A 98 12.94 12.90 -10.84
N GLU A 99 12.06 12.09 -11.44
CA GLU A 99 11.27 11.08 -10.71
C GLU A 99 12.17 10.06 -10.01
N GLN A 100 13.25 9.62 -10.69
CA GLN A 100 14.23 8.69 -10.14
C GLN A 100 14.99 9.29 -8.95
N ASP A 101 15.49 10.51 -9.09
CA ASP A 101 16.18 11.22 -8.01
C ASP A 101 15.24 11.48 -6.83
N GLY A 102 14.01 11.86 -7.12
CA GLY A 102 12.95 12.05 -6.13
C GLY A 102 12.62 10.75 -5.37
N LEU A 103 12.59 9.60 -6.06
CA LEU A 103 12.42 8.31 -5.40
C LEU A 103 13.58 8.04 -4.43
N GLN A 104 14.83 8.23 -4.87
CA GLN A 104 16.00 8.02 -4.03
C GLN A 104 16.00 8.95 -2.81
N PHE A 105 15.62 10.21 -3.01
CA PHE A 105 15.45 11.16 -1.91
C PHE A 105 14.41 10.66 -0.90
N ARG A 106 13.21 10.26 -1.35
CA ARG A 106 12.16 9.74 -0.47
C ARG A 106 12.60 8.49 0.29
N VAL A 107 13.30 7.56 -0.36
CA VAL A 107 13.89 6.38 0.30
C VAL A 107 14.86 6.80 1.42
N GLN A 108 15.68 7.82 1.19
CA GLN A 108 16.58 8.35 2.21
C GLN A 108 15.83 9.02 3.37
N GLN A 109 14.73 9.75 3.07
CA GLN A 109 13.90 10.36 4.12
C GLN A 109 13.20 9.30 4.99
N LEU A 110 12.70 8.22 4.41
CA LEU A 110 12.10 7.10 5.17
C LEU A 110 13.12 6.41 6.10
N ALA A 111 14.40 6.45 5.76
CA ALA A 111 15.50 5.93 6.59
C ALA A 111 16.12 6.97 7.53
N ASN A 112 15.69 8.23 7.49
CA ASN A 112 16.24 9.32 8.30
C ASN A 112 15.87 9.13 9.79
N PRO A 113 16.85 8.99 10.69
CA PRO A 113 16.61 8.76 12.13
C PRO A 113 15.72 9.83 12.80
N ASP A 114 15.72 11.06 12.28
CA ASP A 114 14.94 12.17 12.84
C ASP A 114 13.46 12.10 12.43
N MET A 115 13.11 11.26 11.45
CA MET A 115 11.76 11.14 10.87
C MET A 115 11.16 9.73 11.02
N VAL A 116 12.00 8.73 11.22
CA VAL A 116 11.59 7.33 11.33
C VAL A 116 10.59 7.15 12.48
N GLN A 117 9.48 6.51 12.16
CA GLN A 117 8.48 6.10 13.14
C GLN A 117 8.74 4.65 13.58
N THR A 118 8.25 4.31 14.75
CA THR A 118 8.28 2.93 15.27
C THR A 118 6.87 2.39 15.38
N TRP A 119 6.71 1.07 15.39
CA TRP A 119 5.42 0.45 15.69
C TRP A 119 4.76 1.04 16.93
N ALA A 120 5.51 1.17 18.02
CA ALA A 120 5.00 1.70 19.28
C ALA A 120 4.56 3.17 19.20
N SER A 121 5.17 3.99 18.32
CA SER A 121 4.75 5.38 18.12
C SER A 121 3.53 5.52 17.22
N VAL A 122 3.20 4.49 16.43
CA VAL A 122 2.04 4.47 15.54
C VAL A 122 0.81 3.89 16.23
N CYS A 123 0.99 3.00 17.19
CA CYS A 123 -0.15 2.40 17.92
C CYS A 123 -1.08 3.46 18.51
N GLY A 124 -2.39 3.33 18.21
CA GLY A 124 -3.44 4.18 18.72
C GLY A 124 -3.47 5.61 18.14
N THR A 125 -2.77 5.86 17.04
CA THR A 125 -2.76 7.20 16.39
C THR A 125 -3.84 7.33 15.30
N LEU A 126 -4.36 6.25 14.75
CA LEU A 126 -5.51 6.26 13.85
C LEU A 126 -6.79 6.12 14.68
N TRP A 127 -7.75 7.01 14.47
CA TRP A 127 -9.06 6.85 15.11
C TRP A 127 -9.79 5.64 14.50
N ALA A 128 -10.20 4.72 15.36
CA ALA A 128 -10.94 3.53 14.95
C ALA A 128 -12.21 3.37 15.79
N SER A 129 -13.28 2.96 15.14
CA SER A 129 -14.58 2.62 15.73
C SER A 129 -14.82 1.11 15.67
N PRO A 130 -15.87 0.57 16.30
CA PRO A 130 -16.30 -0.80 16.09
C PRO A 130 -16.58 -1.13 14.62
N ASP A 131 -17.09 -0.17 13.83
CA ASP A 131 -17.34 -0.35 12.38
C ASP A 131 -16.02 -0.49 11.61
N THR A 132 -14.99 0.27 12.00
CA THR A 132 -13.63 0.11 11.47
C THR A 132 -13.11 -1.32 11.62
N VAL A 133 -13.30 -1.92 12.82
CA VAL A 133 -12.87 -3.31 13.08
C VAL A 133 -13.71 -4.33 12.29
N SER A 134 -15.00 -4.05 12.12
CA SER A 134 -15.88 -4.85 11.25
C SER A 134 -15.42 -4.79 9.80
N GLY A 135 -15.13 -3.59 9.29
CA GLY A 135 -14.60 -3.35 7.94
C GLY A 135 -13.27 -4.07 7.71
N LEU A 136 -12.36 -4.01 8.68
CA LEU A 136 -11.09 -4.74 8.63
C LEU A 136 -11.29 -6.25 8.47
N LEU A 137 -12.24 -6.84 9.21
CA LEU A 137 -12.56 -8.26 9.05
C LEU A 137 -13.20 -8.55 7.69
N ALA A 138 -14.13 -7.71 7.23
CA ALA A 138 -14.81 -7.87 5.95
C ALA A 138 -13.81 -7.85 4.78
N ALA A 139 -12.93 -6.87 4.74
CA ALA A 139 -11.88 -6.75 3.72
C ALA A 139 -10.97 -8.00 3.68
N ASN A 140 -10.61 -8.55 4.83
CA ASN A 140 -9.79 -9.75 4.88
C ASN A 140 -10.57 -11.03 4.54
N ARG A 141 -11.90 -11.05 4.71
CA ARG A 141 -12.75 -12.18 4.29
C ARG A 141 -12.96 -12.22 2.79
N GLU A 142 -13.19 -11.07 2.19
CA GLU A 142 -13.53 -10.91 0.78
C GLU A 142 -12.59 -9.94 0.07
N PRO A 143 -11.27 -10.24 0.06
CA PRO A 143 -10.24 -9.32 -0.43
C PRO A 143 -10.38 -9.00 -1.92
N ASP A 144 -11.08 -9.85 -2.68
CA ASP A 144 -11.31 -9.65 -4.11
C ASP A 144 -12.23 -8.45 -4.38
N GLN A 145 -13.10 -8.11 -3.44
CA GLN A 145 -13.99 -6.95 -3.55
C GLN A 145 -13.27 -5.61 -3.37
N LEU A 146 -12.07 -5.62 -2.76
CA LEU A 146 -11.21 -4.43 -2.65
C LEU A 146 -10.49 -4.07 -3.95
N LEU A 147 -10.43 -4.99 -4.91
CA LEU A 147 -9.67 -4.74 -6.12
C LEU A 147 -10.46 -3.82 -7.06
N ASP A 148 -9.85 -2.69 -7.42
CA ASP A 148 -10.39 -1.82 -8.46
C ASP A 148 -10.51 -2.57 -9.80
N GLU A 149 -11.39 -2.10 -10.66
CA GLU A 149 -11.56 -2.62 -12.02
C GLU A 149 -10.25 -2.53 -12.83
N VAL A 150 -9.50 -1.46 -12.60
CA VAL A 150 -8.18 -1.21 -13.21
C VAL A 150 -7.13 -0.98 -12.14
N ILE A 151 -6.17 -1.89 -12.08
CA ILE A 151 -5.04 -1.86 -11.16
C ILE A 151 -3.79 -1.41 -11.91
N TYR A 152 -2.98 -0.56 -11.29
CA TYR A 152 -1.67 -0.17 -11.81
C TYR A 152 -0.58 -0.89 -11.02
N ILE A 153 0.38 -1.44 -11.76
CA ILE A 153 1.59 -2.03 -11.19
C ILE A 153 2.76 -1.09 -11.48
N GLN A 154 3.43 -0.68 -10.42
CA GLN A 154 4.66 0.09 -10.50
C GLN A 154 5.86 -0.85 -10.45
N ARG A 155 6.90 -0.54 -11.23
CA ARG A 155 8.21 -1.18 -11.22
C ARG A 155 9.22 -0.23 -10.60
N LEU A 156 9.61 -0.49 -9.38
CA LEU A 156 10.40 0.40 -8.53
C LEU A 156 11.86 -0.08 -8.43
N PRO A 157 12.84 0.75 -8.76
CA PRO A 157 14.28 0.42 -8.63
C PRO A 157 14.74 0.60 -7.17
N VAL A 158 14.10 -0.11 -6.24
CA VAL A 158 14.45 -0.14 -4.82
C VAL A 158 14.94 -1.53 -4.43
N SER A 159 15.87 -1.60 -3.47
CA SER A 159 16.52 -2.84 -3.08
C SER A 159 15.77 -3.63 -2.01
N VAL A 160 14.82 -3.00 -1.32
CA VAL A 160 14.02 -3.58 -0.24
C VAL A 160 12.55 -3.24 -0.42
N GLU A 161 11.68 -4.17 -0.05
CA GLU A 161 10.25 -4.06 -0.33
C GLU A 161 9.52 -3.04 0.55
N ASP A 162 10.00 -2.80 1.75
CA ASP A 162 9.47 -1.75 2.62
C ASP A 162 9.68 -0.34 2.07
N ALA A 163 10.73 -0.14 1.26
CA ALA A 163 10.96 1.12 0.56
C ALA A 163 10.03 1.37 -0.64
N MET A 164 9.20 0.39 -1.05
CA MET A 164 8.27 0.59 -2.17
C MET A 164 7.28 1.73 -1.94
N ILE A 165 6.92 2.00 -0.69
CA ILE A 165 6.04 3.12 -0.35
C ILE A 165 6.62 4.48 -0.77
N ALA A 166 7.93 4.61 -0.96
CA ALA A 166 8.55 5.83 -1.50
C ALA A 166 8.11 6.15 -2.94
N GLY A 167 7.73 5.12 -3.70
CA GLY A 167 7.21 5.28 -5.07
C GLY A 167 5.72 5.58 -5.13
N GLN A 168 5.01 5.34 -4.05
CA GLN A 168 3.58 5.60 -3.90
C GLN A 168 3.30 6.02 -2.45
N PRO A 169 3.87 7.17 -2.01
CA PRO A 169 3.57 7.69 -0.68
C PRO A 169 2.06 7.93 -0.56
N ASN A 170 1.49 7.61 0.59
CA ASN A 170 0.08 7.85 0.85
C ASN A 170 -0.19 8.07 2.35
N GLY A 171 -1.43 8.53 2.68
CA GLY A 171 -1.76 9.06 3.98
C GLY A 171 -1.69 10.59 3.96
N TYR A 172 -2.58 11.19 3.17
CA TYR A 172 -2.60 12.65 2.94
C TYR A 172 -3.48 13.39 3.92
N PHE A 173 -4.61 12.82 4.30
CA PHE A 173 -5.54 13.48 5.23
C PHE A 173 -5.00 13.43 6.66
N GLY A 174 -5.38 14.46 7.46
CA GLY A 174 -4.78 14.65 8.80
C GLY A 174 -5.06 13.54 9.81
N ASP A 175 -6.11 12.76 9.56
CA ASP A 175 -6.53 11.65 10.42
C ASP A 175 -6.10 10.27 9.88
N ASP A 176 -5.45 10.24 8.71
CA ASP A 176 -4.82 9.03 8.15
C ASP A 176 -3.45 8.77 8.78
N TRP A 177 -2.98 7.54 8.75
CA TRP A 177 -1.54 7.30 8.94
C TRP A 177 -0.75 7.87 7.77
N ASP A 178 0.20 8.74 8.07
CA ASP A 178 1.07 9.32 7.07
C ASP A 178 2.06 8.29 6.47
N THR A 179 2.80 8.70 5.46
CA THR A 179 3.76 7.81 4.77
C THR A 179 4.81 7.22 5.71
N PHE A 180 5.25 7.95 6.74
CA PHE A 180 6.25 7.45 7.71
C PHE A 180 5.64 6.46 8.71
N GLN A 181 4.40 6.68 9.12
CA GLN A 181 3.64 5.75 9.95
C GLN A 181 3.35 4.46 9.18
N ASN A 182 2.90 4.57 7.93
CA ASN A 182 2.69 3.44 7.04
C ASN A 182 3.99 2.65 6.80
N HIS A 183 5.13 3.34 6.60
CA HIS A 183 6.44 2.69 6.48
C HIS A 183 6.83 1.91 7.74
N ALA A 184 6.55 2.45 8.94
CA ALA A 184 6.80 1.75 10.20
C ALA A 184 5.96 0.47 10.33
N ILE A 185 4.69 0.51 9.91
CA ILE A 185 3.80 -0.67 9.87
C ILE A 185 4.35 -1.71 8.91
N ILE A 186 4.71 -1.30 7.69
CA ILE A 186 5.28 -2.19 6.65
C ILE A 186 6.54 -2.86 7.18
N GLY A 187 7.49 -2.10 7.75
CA GLY A 187 8.72 -2.61 8.30
C GLY A 187 8.53 -3.57 9.48
N HIS A 188 7.58 -3.27 10.38
CA HIS A 188 7.23 -4.16 11.49
C HIS A 188 6.64 -5.49 11.01
N LEU A 189 5.67 -5.45 10.12
CA LEU A 189 5.04 -6.66 9.56
C LEU A 189 6.05 -7.51 8.78
N ALA A 190 6.98 -6.88 8.08
CA ALA A 190 8.04 -7.59 7.36
C ALA A 190 9.01 -8.30 8.33
N THR A 191 9.52 -7.58 9.33
CA THR A 191 10.58 -8.07 10.22
C THR A 191 10.08 -9.02 11.30
N GLN A 192 8.90 -8.77 11.87
CA GLN A 192 8.37 -9.58 12.97
C GLN A 192 7.49 -10.75 12.47
N TRP A 193 6.76 -10.54 11.36
CA TRP A 193 5.73 -11.46 10.92
C TRP A 193 6.01 -12.10 9.55
N GLY A 194 7.05 -11.65 8.84
CA GLY A 194 7.42 -12.16 7.52
C GLY A 194 6.38 -11.85 6.44
N TYR A 195 5.59 -10.80 6.63
CA TYR A 195 4.74 -10.26 5.58
C TYR A 195 5.53 -9.37 4.63
N ARG A 196 5.25 -9.50 3.38
CA ARG A 196 5.76 -8.68 2.29
C ARG A 196 4.68 -7.70 1.88
N PHE A 197 5.01 -6.44 1.79
CA PHE A 197 4.14 -5.40 1.24
C PHE A 197 4.02 -5.60 -0.27
N PHE A 198 2.79 -5.59 -0.83
CA PHE A 198 2.58 -5.81 -2.26
C PHE A 198 1.67 -4.77 -2.90
N GLY A 199 0.88 -4.04 -2.15
CA GLY A 199 -0.11 -3.13 -2.72
C GLY A 199 -0.55 -2.03 -1.77
N MET A 200 -0.94 -0.90 -2.36
CA MET A 200 -1.49 0.25 -1.67
C MET A 200 -2.63 0.86 -2.48
N GLY A 201 -3.79 0.94 -1.89
CA GLY A 201 -4.97 1.59 -2.45
C GLY A 201 -5.22 2.97 -1.85
N ALA A 202 -6.42 3.49 -2.05
CA ALA A 202 -6.86 4.76 -1.47
C ALA A 202 -7.03 4.67 0.05
N ALA A 203 -7.43 3.52 0.57
CA ALA A 203 -7.67 3.30 1.99
C ALA A 203 -6.95 2.07 2.57
N TRP A 204 -6.41 1.18 1.73
CA TRP A 204 -5.93 -0.12 2.17
C TRP A 204 -4.48 -0.40 1.75
N MET A 205 -3.75 -1.04 2.66
CA MET A 205 -2.43 -1.65 2.40
C MET A 205 -2.56 -3.17 2.31
N GLY A 206 -1.88 -3.79 1.35
CA GLY A 206 -1.88 -5.23 1.11
C GLY A 206 -0.56 -5.89 1.47
N PHE A 207 -0.64 -6.98 2.22
CA PHE A 207 0.49 -7.77 2.67
C PHE A 207 0.29 -9.25 2.35
N VAL A 208 1.38 -9.94 2.01
CA VAL A 208 1.37 -11.37 1.72
C VAL A 208 2.57 -12.07 2.33
N ARG A 209 2.40 -13.30 2.78
CA ARG A 209 3.49 -14.16 3.25
C ARG A 209 3.51 -15.51 2.54
N ALA A 210 4.56 -16.27 2.73
CA ALA A 210 4.73 -17.55 2.05
C ALA A 210 3.69 -18.60 2.49
N THR A 211 3.35 -18.61 3.79
CA THR A 211 2.41 -19.57 4.39
C THR A 211 1.50 -18.87 5.41
N PRO A 212 0.30 -19.37 5.67
CA PRO A 212 -0.55 -18.87 6.75
C PRO A 212 0.16 -18.90 8.13
N LEU A 213 -0.35 -18.14 9.07
CA LEU A 213 0.12 -18.12 10.45
C LEU A 213 -0.30 -19.40 11.20
N SER A 214 0.48 -19.84 12.20
CA SER A 214 -0.03 -20.75 13.21
C SER A 214 -1.09 -20.07 14.07
N SER A 215 -1.94 -20.84 14.77
CA SER A 215 -2.96 -20.26 15.66
C SER A 215 -2.37 -19.36 16.74
N GLU A 216 -1.20 -19.70 17.27
CA GLU A 216 -0.49 -18.90 18.26
C GLU A 216 0.01 -17.59 17.66
N GLN A 217 0.66 -17.65 16.48
CA GLN A 217 1.13 -16.49 15.76
C GLN A 217 -0.03 -15.55 15.36
N ALA A 218 -1.14 -16.10 14.88
CA ALA A 218 -2.32 -15.32 14.51
C ALA A 218 -2.92 -14.59 15.72
N ALA A 219 -2.99 -15.25 16.88
CA ALA A 219 -3.47 -14.62 18.10
C ALA A 219 -2.53 -13.50 18.58
N GLN A 220 -1.22 -13.68 18.46
CA GLN A 220 -0.22 -12.66 18.80
C GLN A 220 -0.29 -11.45 17.85
N LEU A 221 -0.32 -11.68 16.53
CA LEU A 221 -0.45 -10.60 15.56
C LEU A 221 -1.75 -9.81 15.78
N VAL A 222 -2.88 -10.49 15.98
CA VAL A 222 -4.16 -9.81 16.23
C VAL A 222 -4.13 -9.02 17.54
N ALA A 223 -3.40 -9.46 18.56
CA ALA A 223 -3.21 -8.66 19.78
C ALA A 223 -2.44 -7.36 19.47
N GLU A 224 -1.39 -7.42 18.65
CA GLU A 224 -0.67 -6.23 18.19
C GLU A 224 -1.55 -5.32 17.31
N LEU A 225 -2.38 -5.87 16.42
CA LEU A 225 -3.31 -5.09 15.60
C LEU A 225 -4.39 -4.40 16.45
N ARG A 226 -4.84 -5.03 17.52
CA ARG A 226 -5.75 -4.39 18.49
C ARG A 226 -5.10 -3.16 19.13
N ASP A 227 -3.83 -3.27 19.54
CA ASP A 227 -3.10 -2.13 20.10
C ASP A 227 -2.84 -1.06 19.03
N LEU A 228 -2.64 -1.46 17.77
CA LEU A 228 -2.44 -0.54 16.65
C LEU A 228 -3.67 0.33 16.40
N TYR A 229 -4.88 -0.25 16.40
CA TYR A 229 -6.13 0.45 16.11
C TYR A 229 -6.85 0.99 17.36
N ALA A 230 -6.41 0.65 18.56
CA ALA A 230 -7.09 1.07 19.78
C ALA A 230 -6.69 2.48 20.21
N THR A 231 -7.36 3.47 19.64
CA THR A 231 -7.25 4.85 20.11
C THR A 231 -7.83 4.98 21.52
N ASP A 232 -7.11 5.62 22.43
CA ASP A 232 -7.53 5.86 23.82
C ASP A 232 -8.00 4.62 24.60
N LYS A 233 -7.63 3.41 24.13
CA LYS A 233 -8.05 2.12 24.69
C LYS A 233 -9.57 1.95 24.75
N ASP A 234 -10.26 2.36 23.71
CA ASP A 234 -11.70 2.15 23.56
C ASP A 234 -12.04 0.65 23.75
N GLU A 235 -12.80 0.35 24.79
CA GLU A 235 -13.17 -1.02 25.16
C GLU A 235 -14.00 -1.71 24.07
N ASP A 236 -14.87 -0.97 23.38
CA ASP A 236 -15.71 -1.51 22.31
C ASP A 236 -14.87 -1.93 21.09
N VAL A 237 -13.82 -1.17 20.78
CA VAL A 237 -12.82 -1.51 19.77
C VAL A 237 -11.96 -2.69 20.24
N LEU A 238 -11.42 -2.63 21.46
CA LEU A 238 -10.52 -3.65 21.99
C LEU A 238 -11.18 -5.03 22.13
N GLN A 239 -12.48 -5.08 22.51
CA GLN A 239 -13.22 -6.31 22.75
C GLN A 239 -14.10 -6.74 21.57
N HIS A 240 -13.95 -6.07 20.42
CA HIS A 240 -14.79 -6.34 19.26
C HIS A 240 -14.68 -7.82 18.78
N PRO A 241 -15.81 -8.49 18.48
CA PRO A 241 -15.81 -9.92 18.12
C PRO A 241 -15.14 -10.22 16.78
N ALA A 242 -14.87 -9.22 15.95
CA ALA A 242 -14.12 -9.39 14.72
C ALA A 242 -12.66 -9.81 14.95
N TRP A 243 -12.03 -9.44 16.07
CA TRP A 243 -10.63 -9.78 16.34
C TRP A 243 -10.36 -11.29 16.40
N PRO A 244 -11.08 -12.10 17.21
CA PRO A 244 -10.90 -13.55 17.19
C PRO A 244 -11.26 -14.17 15.84
N ALA A 245 -12.21 -13.60 15.10
CA ALA A 245 -12.55 -14.07 13.76
C ALA A 245 -11.42 -13.77 12.75
N LEU A 246 -10.78 -12.61 12.85
CA LEU A 246 -9.59 -12.29 12.04
C LEU A 246 -8.42 -13.24 12.38
N ALA A 247 -8.16 -13.51 13.66
CA ALA A 247 -7.14 -14.47 14.06
C ALA A 247 -7.38 -15.85 13.44
N GLN A 248 -8.62 -16.34 13.46
CA GLN A 248 -8.97 -17.61 12.82
C GLN A 248 -8.74 -17.55 11.30
N LEU A 249 -9.11 -16.47 10.64
CA LEU A 249 -8.94 -16.29 9.20
C LEU A 249 -7.46 -16.35 8.80
N LEU A 250 -6.57 -15.71 9.54
CA LEU A 250 -5.13 -15.66 9.28
C LEU A 250 -4.43 -17.04 9.44
N THR A 251 -5.09 -18.04 10.04
CA THR A 251 -4.57 -19.43 10.07
C THR A 251 -4.77 -20.16 8.75
N THR A 252 -5.58 -19.63 7.86
CA THR A 252 -5.88 -20.24 6.55
C THR A 252 -5.48 -19.37 5.38
N ARG A 253 -5.39 -18.05 5.62
CA ARG A 253 -4.99 -17.07 4.62
C ARG A 253 -3.55 -16.64 4.79
N ARG A 254 -2.86 -16.45 3.69
CA ARG A 254 -1.50 -15.90 3.66
C ARG A 254 -1.45 -14.39 3.40
N THR A 255 -2.61 -13.77 3.18
CA THR A 255 -2.77 -12.33 2.96
C THR A 255 -3.30 -11.63 4.20
N LEU A 256 -2.94 -10.36 4.35
CA LEU A 256 -3.45 -9.44 5.35
C LEU A 256 -3.69 -8.10 4.67
N LEU A 257 -4.87 -7.53 4.85
CA LEU A 257 -5.23 -6.19 4.40
C LEU A 257 -5.41 -5.31 5.63
N LEU A 258 -4.76 -4.15 5.66
CA LEU A 258 -4.87 -3.17 6.72
C LEU A 258 -5.33 -1.84 6.15
N GLY A 259 -6.41 -1.29 6.67
CA GLY A 259 -6.81 0.07 6.38
C GLY A 259 -5.92 1.07 7.11
N TYR A 260 -5.65 2.21 6.48
CA TYR A 260 -4.77 3.24 7.02
C TYR A 260 -5.45 4.62 7.05
N THR A 261 -6.72 4.70 6.68
CA THR A 261 -7.52 5.92 6.70
C THR A 261 -8.64 5.84 7.72
N GLU A 262 -9.11 6.99 8.23
CA GLU A 262 -10.23 7.04 9.15
C GLU A 262 -11.53 6.47 8.56
N ASN A 263 -11.72 6.60 7.23
CA ASN A 263 -12.93 6.21 6.51
C ASN A 263 -12.87 4.79 5.92
N MET A 264 -11.91 3.95 6.33
CA MET A 264 -11.79 2.59 5.78
C MET A 264 -13.03 1.71 6.01
N ALA A 265 -13.89 2.06 6.98
CA ALA A 265 -15.15 1.35 7.25
C ALA A 265 -16.21 1.56 6.16
N ASP A 266 -16.21 2.71 5.49
CA ASP A 266 -17.22 3.07 4.48
C ASP A 266 -17.24 2.08 3.32
N TRP A 267 -16.08 1.50 3.03
CA TRP A 267 -15.96 0.45 2.02
C TRP A 267 -16.82 -0.80 2.34
N ALA A 268 -16.96 -1.18 3.61
CA ALA A 268 -17.74 -2.36 3.98
C ALA A 268 -19.25 -2.15 3.79
N ASP A 269 -19.71 -0.92 3.87
CA ASP A 269 -21.12 -0.54 3.66
C ASP A 269 -21.48 -0.47 2.16
N GLU A 270 -20.52 -0.11 1.30
CA GLU A 270 -20.70 -0.10 -0.16
C GLU A 270 -20.67 -1.51 -0.78
N ALA A 271 -20.02 -2.46 -0.12
CA ALA A 271 -19.89 -3.86 -0.54
C ALA A 271 -21.04 -4.77 -0.06
N ALA A 272 -21.92 -4.30 0.83
CA ALA A 272 -23.03 -5.02 1.42
C ALA A 272 -24.34 -4.78 0.63
#